data_b2c445386a647d098f76bd8468cb72b8
#
_entry.id   b2c445386a647d098f76bd8468cb72b8
#
_cell.length_a   1.000
_cell.length_b   1.000
_cell.length_c   1.000
_cell.angle_alpha   90.00
_cell.angle_beta   90.00
_cell.angle_gamma   90.00
#
_symmetry.space_group_name_H-M   'P 1'
#
loop_
_entity.id
_entity.type
_entity.pdbx_description
1 polymer ?
#
loop_
_entity_poly.entity_id
_entity_poly.type
_entity_poly.pdbx_seq_one_letter_code
_entity_poly.pdbx_strand_id
1 'polypeptide(L)'
;MSTETPKVPRKSRFKRFLRTLLLLVIVIGIFLFWWNYLFVFGEGVKSGQLNYVVKKGNIFKTYEGKLIQSGIRTQGAGSIQSYEFEFSIADDSLANYLMNNSGNYYDLHYREYKNALPWRGYSPFVVDKIVSMRPVTR
;
A
#
# COMPACT_ATOMS: atom_id res chain seq x y z
N MET A 1 -57.32 2.17 -46.71
CA MET A 1 -56.21 1.31 -46.21
C MET A 1 -55.11 2.23 -45.71
N SER A 2 -55.13 2.52 -44.44
CA SER A 2 -54.12 3.40 -43.80
C SER A 2 -52.97 2.51 -43.29
N THR A 3 -51.83 2.57 -43.94
CA THR A 3 -50.62 1.89 -43.49
C THR A 3 -49.99 2.67 -42.33
N GLU A 4 -50.27 2.28 -41.09
CA GLU A 4 -49.57 2.79 -39.95
C GLU A 4 -48.14 2.20 -39.93
N THR A 5 -47.17 3.06 -40.13
CA THR A 5 -45.74 2.72 -39.91
C THR A 5 -45.49 2.59 -38.41
N PRO A 6 -44.93 1.48 -37.96
CA PRO A 6 -44.62 1.29 -36.54
C PRO A 6 -43.55 2.29 -36.07
N LYS A 7 -43.88 3.20 -35.18
CA LYS A 7 -42.95 4.08 -34.49
C LYS A 7 -42.03 3.23 -33.62
N VAL A 8 -40.83 3.01 -34.09
CA VAL A 8 -39.76 2.38 -33.28
C VAL A 8 -39.45 3.28 -32.07
N PRO A 9 -39.57 2.81 -30.83
CA PRO A 9 -39.42 3.65 -29.68
C PRO A 9 -37.96 4.14 -29.54
N ARG A 10 -37.77 5.45 -29.66
CA ARG A 10 -36.45 6.12 -29.48
C ARG A 10 -35.81 5.87 -28.11
N LYS A 11 -36.59 5.40 -27.13
CA LYS A 11 -36.12 5.10 -25.76
C LYS A 11 -35.09 3.99 -25.67
N SER A 12 -34.99 3.07 -26.61
CA SER A 12 -34.05 1.94 -26.52
C SER A 12 -32.60 2.34 -26.83
N ARG A 13 -32.38 3.31 -27.70
CA ARG A 13 -31.04 3.80 -28.07
C ARG A 13 -30.40 4.60 -26.95
N PHE A 14 -31.16 5.47 -26.30
CA PHE A 14 -30.71 6.27 -25.16
C PHE A 14 -30.37 5.37 -23.96
N LYS A 15 -31.19 4.37 -23.66
CA LYS A 15 -30.91 3.40 -22.59
C LYS A 15 -29.63 2.59 -22.87
N ARG A 16 -29.42 2.20 -24.13
CA ARG A 16 -28.19 1.49 -24.53
C ARG A 16 -26.97 2.40 -24.38
N PHE A 17 -27.06 3.62 -24.84
CA PHE A 17 -25.99 4.63 -24.69
C PHE A 17 -25.66 4.86 -23.22
N LEU A 18 -26.67 5.07 -22.38
CA LEU A 18 -26.47 5.28 -20.94
C LEU A 18 -25.82 4.07 -20.26
N ARG A 19 -26.24 2.85 -20.64
CA ARG A 19 -25.65 1.61 -20.13
C ARG A 19 -24.19 1.48 -20.56
N THR A 20 -23.88 1.77 -21.81
CA THR A 20 -22.50 1.72 -22.33
C THR A 20 -21.62 2.77 -21.64
N LEU A 21 -22.13 3.97 -21.44
CA LEU A 21 -21.46 5.04 -20.69
C LEU A 21 -21.16 4.61 -19.24
N LEU A 22 -22.16 4.02 -18.58
CA LEU A 22 -22.00 3.50 -17.21
C LEU A 22 -20.92 2.42 -17.14
N LEU A 23 -20.93 1.46 -18.06
CA LEU A 23 -19.91 0.42 -18.14
C LEU A 23 -18.50 1.01 -18.36
N LEU A 24 -18.39 2.00 -19.22
CA LEU A 24 -17.13 2.68 -19.50
C LEU A 24 -16.60 3.39 -18.24
N VAL A 25 -17.46 4.08 -17.50
CA VAL A 25 -17.10 4.73 -16.23
C VAL A 25 -16.64 3.70 -15.18
N ILE A 26 -17.32 2.56 -15.10
CA ILE A 26 -16.94 1.47 -14.19
C ILE A 26 -15.55 0.92 -14.55
N VAL A 27 -15.29 0.65 -15.83
CA VAL A 27 -13.99 0.14 -16.30
C VAL A 27 -12.88 1.12 -16.00
N ILE A 28 -13.09 2.41 -16.28
CA ILE A 28 -12.13 3.47 -15.94
C ILE A 28 -11.89 3.53 -14.43
N GLY A 29 -12.96 3.47 -13.64
CA GLY A 29 -12.86 3.47 -12.18
C GLY A 29 -12.05 2.29 -11.64
N ILE A 30 -12.28 1.08 -12.15
CA ILE A 30 -11.51 -0.11 -11.78
C ILE A 30 -10.03 0.05 -12.18
N PHE A 31 -9.76 0.56 -13.38
CA PHE A 31 -8.40 0.78 -13.84
C PHE A 31 -7.65 1.80 -12.96
N LEU A 32 -8.28 2.93 -12.63
CA LEU A 32 -7.71 3.95 -11.76
C LEU A 32 -7.49 3.43 -10.34
N PHE A 33 -8.41 2.62 -9.81
CA PHE A 33 -8.26 1.97 -8.51
C PHE A 33 -7.05 1.04 -8.52
N TRP A 34 -6.95 0.16 -9.52
CA TRP A 34 -5.81 -0.74 -9.65
C TRP A 34 -4.50 0.03 -9.74
N TRP A 35 -4.44 1.07 -10.57
CA TRP A 35 -3.25 1.88 -10.77
C TRP A 35 -2.79 2.60 -9.50
N ASN A 36 -3.72 3.13 -8.71
CA ASN A 36 -3.38 3.89 -7.51
C ASN A 36 -3.08 3.02 -6.29
N TYR A 37 -3.68 1.86 -6.18
CA TYR A 37 -3.65 1.06 -4.95
C TYR A 37 -2.97 -0.29 -5.07
N LEU A 38 -3.02 -0.92 -6.23
CA LEU A 38 -2.49 -2.27 -6.42
C LEU A 38 -1.22 -2.31 -7.25
N PHE A 39 -0.96 -1.28 -8.04
CA PHE A 39 0.25 -1.21 -8.84
C PHE A 39 1.46 -0.92 -7.95
N VAL A 40 2.47 -1.79 -8.03
CA VAL A 40 3.74 -1.59 -7.33
C VAL A 40 4.53 -0.51 -8.06
N PHE A 41 4.67 0.64 -7.42
CA PHE A 41 5.39 1.79 -7.96
C PHE A 41 6.91 1.61 -7.87
N GLY A 42 7.38 0.99 -6.79
CA GLY A 42 8.79 0.73 -6.55
C GLY A 42 8.99 -0.42 -5.59
N GLU A 43 10.19 -0.93 -5.54
CA GLU A 43 10.61 -1.92 -4.56
C GLU A 43 12.08 -1.73 -4.21
N GLY A 44 12.47 -2.19 -3.05
CA GLY A 44 13.84 -2.08 -2.60
C GLY A 44 14.07 -2.72 -1.25
N VAL A 45 15.25 -2.48 -0.71
CA VAL A 45 15.64 -2.95 0.62
C VAL A 45 16.04 -1.74 1.46
N LYS A 46 15.55 -1.71 2.68
CA LYS A 46 15.97 -0.73 3.69
C LYS A 46 16.54 -1.43 4.90
N SER A 47 17.66 -0.88 5.37
CA SER A 47 18.39 -1.38 6.53
C SER A 47 18.21 -0.45 7.71
N GLY A 48 18.06 -1.01 8.88
CA GLY A 48 17.95 -0.23 10.11
C GLY A 48 17.69 -1.10 11.34
N GLN A 49 17.69 -0.46 12.49
CA GLN A 49 17.30 -1.11 13.72
C GLN A 49 15.77 -1.08 13.85
N LEU A 50 15.18 -2.25 14.06
CA LEU A 50 13.74 -2.36 14.26
C LEU A 50 13.35 -1.79 15.62
N ASN A 51 12.61 -0.71 15.61
CA ASN A 51 12.15 -0.07 16.84
C ASN A 51 10.95 -0.83 17.43
N TYR A 52 9.91 -1.02 16.62
CA TYR A 52 8.73 -1.77 17.03
C TYR A 52 7.95 -2.31 15.84
N VAL A 53 7.09 -3.28 16.12
CA VAL A 53 5.98 -3.68 15.26
C VAL A 53 4.74 -3.77 16.14
N VAL A 54 3.66 -3.15 15.71
CA VAL A 54 2.38 -3.14 16.43
C VAL A 54 1.25 -3.54 15.51
N LYS A 55 0.23 -4.18 16.06
CA LYS A 55 -1.03 -4.43 15.38
C LYS A 55 -2.04 -3.37 15.81
N LYS A 56 -2.48 -2.54 14.88
CA LYS A 56 -3.40 -1.43 15.16
C LYS A 56 -4.43 -1.24 14.05
N GLY A 57 -5.50 -0.57 14.38
CA GLY A 57 -6.57 -0.21 13.46
C GLY A 57 -7.93 -0.23 14.12
N ASN A 58 -8.88 0.51 13.56
CA ASN A 58 -10.24 0.57 14.08
C ASN A 58 -11.09 -0.58 13.52
N ILE A 59 -11.35 -0.59 12.22
CA ILE A 59 -12.12 -1.62 11.53
C ILE A 59 -11.19 -2.71 11.02
N PHE A 60 -10.16 -2.33 10.26
CA PHE A 60 -9.12 -3.22 9.76
C PHE A 60 -7.88 -3.09 10.63
N LYS A 61 -7.48 -4.19 11.27
CA LYS A 61 -6.24 -4.24 12.04
C LYS A 61 -5.10 -4.67 11.14
N THR A 62 -4.07 -3.84 11.08
CA THR A 62 -2.87 -4.06 10.27
C THR A 62 -1.63 -3.98 11.14
N TYR A 63 -0.57 -4.63 10.70
CA TYR A 63 0.72 -4.56 11.37
C TYR A 63 1.51 -3.39 10.81
N GLU A 64 1.96 -2.53 11.72
CA GLU A 64 2.75 -1.34 11.40
C GLU A 64 4.08 -1.40 12.16
N GLY A 65 5.15 -1.14 11.44
CA GLY A 65 6.50 -1.17 12.02
C GLY A 65 7.28 0.09 11.71
N LYS A 66 8.36 0.26 12.47
CA LYS A 66 9.29 1.37 12.30
C LYS A 66 10.73 0.88 12.40
N LEU A 67 11.53 1.17 11.37
CA LEU A 67 12.98 1.06 11.39
C LEU A 67 13.61 2.42 11.66
N ILE A 68 14.64 2.41 12.46
CA ILE A 68 15.52 3.56 12.67
C ILE A 68 16.78 3.34 11.87
N GLN A 69 17.00 4.20 10.88
CA GLN A 69 18.22 4.19 10.08
C GLN A 69 19.27 5.06 10.78
N SER A 70 20.36 4.45 11.27
CA SER A 70 21.46 5.17 11.87
C SER A 70 22.38 5.72 10.78
N GLY A 71 22.64 7.03 10.82
CA GLY A 71 23.85 7.61 10.26
C GLY A 71 23.83 8.08 8.82
N ILE A 72 22.96 9.03 8.45
CA ILE A 72 23.38 10.05 7.48
C ILE A 72 23.62 11.33 8.28
N ARG A 73 24.89 11.61 8.54
CA ARG A 73 25.30 12.93 9.04
C ARG A 73 25.15 13.91 7.90
N THR A 74 24.07 14.66 7.89
CA THR A 74 24.08 15.93 7.19
C THR A 74 25.06 16.83 7.94
N GLN A 75 26.12 17.24 7.28
CA GLN A 75 27.04 18.26 7.78
C GLN A 75 26.27 19.58 7.91
N GLY A 76 25.74 19.81 9.07
CA GLY A 76 25.03 21.01 9.44
C GLY A 76 24.71 20.97 10.91
N ALA A 77 25.22 21.94 11.65
CA ALA A 77 25.22 22.05 13.08
C ALA A 77 24.01 21.43 13.80
N GLY A 78 24.24 20.42 14.61
CA GLY A 78 23.53 20.24 15.89
C GLY A 78 22.29 19.36 15.91
N SER A 79 21.81 18.72 14.84
CA SER A 79 20.68 17.78 14.93
C SER A 79 21.05 16.41 14.38
N ILE A 80 21.08 15.44 15.28
CA ILE A 80 21.10 14.02 14.91
C ILE A 80 19.69 13.70 14.42
N GLN A 81 19.40 13.85 13.13
CA GLN A 81 18.18 13.33 12.54
C GLN A 81 18.38 11.84 12.24
N SER A 82 17.79 11.02 13.09
CA SER A 82 17.60 9.62 12.76
C SER A 82 16.51 9.53 11.68
N TYR A 83 16.83 8.96 10.52
CA TYR A 83 15.82 8.68 9.51
C TYR A 83 14.96 7.51 9.97
N GLU A 84 13.68 7.80 10.17
CA GLU A 84 12.69 6.79 10.49
C GLU A 84 12.04 6.28 9.20
N PHE A 85 11.93 4.97 9.07
CA PHE A 85 11.20 4.31 8.00
C PHE A 85 9.98 3.61 8.58
N GLU A 86 8.82 4.14 8.28
CA GLU A 86 7.54 3.54 8.68
C GLU A 86 7.00 2.66 7.55
N PHE A 87 6.56 1.47 7.91
CA PHE A 87 6.09 0.47 6.95
C PHE A 87 4.93 -0.35 7.51
N SER A 88 4.17 -0.94 6.61
CA SER A 88 3.11 -1.91 6.93
C SER A 88 3.58 -3.32 6.58
N ILE A 89 2.99 -4.33 7.21
CA ILE A 89 3.28 -5.74 6.96
C ILE A 89 1.96 -6.44 6.69
N ALA A 90 1.85 -7.07 5.52
CA ALA A 90 0.64 -7.80 5.13
C ALA A 90 0.63 -9.25 5.62
N ASP A 91 1.79 -9.86 5.82
CA ASP A 91 1.94 -11.24 6.28
C ASP A 91 1.96 -11.32 7.80
N ASP A 92 1.02 -12.06 8.38
CA ASP A 92 0.92 -12.23 9.83
C ASP A 92 2.15 -12.96 10.43
N SER A 93 2.68 -13.95 9.74
CA SER A 93 3.85 -14.73 10.22
C SER A 93 5.09 -13.85 10.26
N LEU A 94 5.33 -13.08 9.22
CA LEU A 94 6.42 -12.12 9.16
C LEU A 94 6.30 -11.04 10.24
N ALA A 95 5.09 -10.51 10.43
CA ALA A 95 4.81 -9.50 11.44
C ALA A 95 5.07 -10.02 12.86
N ASN A 96 4.61 -11.22 13.17
CA ASN A 96 4.83 -11.86 14.46
C ASN A 96 6.32 -12.13 14.72
N TYR A 97 7.04 -12.59 13.71
CA TYR A 97 8.48 -12.79 13.84
C TYR A 97 9.20 -11.47 14.17
N LEU A 98 8.92 -10.41 13.44
CA LEU A 98 9.53 -9.09 13.66
C LEU A 98 9.11 -8.51 15.02
N MET A 99 7.87 -8.71 15.42
CA MET A 99 7.36 -8.24 16.73
C MET A 99 8.09 -8.90 17.89
N ASN A 100 8.34 -10.21 17.80
CA ASN A 100 9.04 -10.98 18.83
C ASN A 100 10.56 -10.76 18.83
N ASN A 101 11.12 -10.22 17.77
CA ASN A 101 12.55 -9.98 17.61
C ASN A 101 12.87 -8.51 17.35
N SER A 102 12.11 -7.59 17.90
CA SER A 102 12.38 -6.16 17.78
C SER A 102 13.66 -5.76 18.49
N GLY A 103 14.25 -4.66 18.11
CA GLY A 103 15.52 -4.16 18.63
C GLY A 103 16.76 -4.62 17.84
N ASN A 104 16.65 -5.63 16.99
CA ASN A 104 17.73 -6.10 16.14
C ASN A 104 17.85 -5.28 14.86
N TYR A 105 18.98 -5.41 14.16
CA TYR A 105 19.16 -4.82 12.84
C TYR A 105 18.60 -5.72 11.76
N TYR A 106 17.85 -5.13 10.85
CA TYR A 106 17.23 -5.83 9.73
C TYR A 106 17.53 -5.14 8.41
N ASP A 107 17.64 -5.95 7.38
CA ASP A 107 17.52 -5.54 5.99
C ASP A 107 16.17 -6.07 5.51
N LEU A 108 15.20 -5.17 5.32
CA LEU A 108 13.84 -5.50 4.96
C LEU A 108 13.56 -5.15 3.51
N HIS A 109 13.07 -6.12 2.75
CA HIS A 109 12.55 -5.87 1.41
C HIS A 109 11.15 -5.31 1.50
N TYR A 110 10.87 -4.25 0.74
CA TYR A 110 9.57 -3.59 0.71
C TYR A 110 9.11 -3.34 -0.72
N ARG A 111 7.81 -3.21 -0.86
CA ARG A 111 7.13 -2.71 -2.05
C ARG A 111 6.49 -1.38 -1.74
N GLU A 112 6.63 -0.44 -2.65
CA GLU A 112 6.02 0.87 -2.55
C GLU A 112 4.81 0.94 -3.48
N TYR A 113 3.68 1.37 -2.91
CA TYR A 113 2.46 1.65 -3.63
C TYR A 113 2.21 3.16 -3.64
N LYS A 114 1.43 3.66 -4.59
CA LYS A 114 1.11 5.09 -4.62
C LYS A 114 0.32 5.54 -3.41
N ASN A 115 -0.62 4.70 -2.97
CA ASN A 115 -1.47 4.99 -1.81
C ASN A 115 -1.60 3.77 -0.90
N ALA A 116 -1.81 4.04 0.39
CA ALA A 116 -2.14 3.03 1.36
C ALA A 116 -3.57 2.52 1.19
N LEU A 117 -3.81 1.25 1.50
CA LEU A 117 -5.14 0.65 1.58
C LEU A 117 -5.49 0.36 3.04
N PRO A 118 -6.70 0.66 3.51
CA PRO A 118 -7.08 0.47 4.91
C PRO A 118 -6.88 -0.95 5.44
N TRP A 119 -7.11 -1.97 4.60
CA TRP A 119 -6.95 -3.38 4.97
C TRP A 119 -5.54 -3.93 4.74
N ARG A 120 -4.67 -3.22 4.02
CA ARG A 120 -3.26 -3.60 3.80
C ARG A 120 -2.32 -2.94 4.78
N GLY A 121 -2.59 -1.69 5.18
CA GLY A 121 -1.81 -0.94 6.13
C GLY A 121 -1.94 0.57 5.97
N TYR A 122 -1.44 1.30 6.95
CA TYR A 122 -1.45 2.77 6.94
C TYR A 122 -0.33 3.37 6.09
N SER A 123 0.72 2.60 5.84
CA SER A 123 1.85 3.04 5.02
C SER A 123 1.72 2.57 3.58
N PRO A 124 2.12 3.37 2.59
CA PRO A 124 2.27 2.92 1.21
C PRO A 124 3.45 1.94 1.03
N PHE A 125 4.37 1.88 2.01
CA PHE A 125 5.47 0.93 2.02
C PHE A 125 5.05 -0.35 2.73
N VAL A 126 5.10 -1.47 2.02
CA VAL A 126 4.71 -2.79 2.56
C VAL A 126 5.92 -3.70 2.54
N VAL A 127 6.34 -4.13 3.72
CA VAL A 127 7.41 -5.11 3.88
C VAL A 127 6.88 -6.51 3.63
N ASP A 128 7.54 -7.24 2.76
CA ASP A 128 7.13 -8.58 2.35
C ASP A 128 8.13 -9.69 2.71
N LYS A 129 9.38 -9.35 2.99
CA LYS A 129 10.37 -10.33 3.47
C LYS A 129 11.54 -9.70 4.20
N ILE A 130 12.20 -10.52 5.02
CA ILE A 130 13.47 -10.22 5.66
C ILE A 130 14.58 -10.71 4.74
N VAL A 131 15.50 -9.83 4.36
CA VAL A 131 16.68 -10.18 3.57
C VAL A 131 17.78 -10.68 4.49
N SER A 132 18.03 -9.97 5.59
CA SER A 132 18.98 -10.37 6.62
C SER A 132 18.59 -9.82 7.99
N MET A 133 19.11 -10.45 9.02
CA MET A 133 18.97 -10.01 10.40
C MET A 133 20.32 -10.11 11.09
N ARG A 134 20.66 -9.09 11.84
CA ARG A 134 21.87 -9.04 12.68
C ARG A 134 21.48 -8.69 14.10
N PRO A 135 21.81 -9.55 15.07
CA PRO A 135 21.52 -9.24 16.47
C PRO A 135 22.36 -8.04 16.92
N VAL A 136 21.77 -7.22 17.78
CA VAL A 136 22.52 -6.17 18.46
C VAL A 136 23.40 -6.84 19.53
N THR A 137 24.68 -6.86 19.31
CA THR A 137 25.67 -7.23 20.34
C THR A 137 25.72 -6.10 21.36
N ARG A 138 25.31 -6.41 22.59
CA ARG A 138 25.51 -5.53 23.75
C ARG A 138 26.94 -5.59 24.23
#